data_30c1532b9865188b08f9bb10f1bf35f3
#
_entry.id   30c1532b9865188b08f9bb10f1bf35f3
#
_cell.length_a   1.000
_cell.length_b   1.000
_cell.length_c   1.000
_cell.angle_alpha   90.00
_cell.angle_beta   90.00
_cell.angle_gamma   90.00
#
_symmetry.space_group_name_H-M   'P 1'
#
loop_
_entity.id
_entity.type
_entity.pdbx_description
1 polymer ?
#
loop_
_entity_poly.entity_id
_entity_poly.type
_entity_poly.pdbx_seq_one_letter_code
_entity_poly.pdbx_strand_id
1 'polypeptide(L)'
;MSSIKFYLMNALVVFMISTCSLTSVLADENIPPEVVVTNFQDGLLNIMKSPKTLTTQQRYKKFEPILDVSFHFPLMVRIAVGSYWGVSGEELRLKVMKSFRRMSISTLATLFDGYSGEFFEYKKNTQGPYKTTLVVTDLVKSDKTRIKISYVTRKFENGWRIIDVILGGGISELKVRQSEYRQILKNEGIAGLIGLLDNKANELMMTTTTK
;
A
#
# COMPACT_ATOMS: atom_id res chain seq x y z
N MET A 1 -68.96 -23.32 47.36
CA MET A 1 -69.86 -23.11 46.24
C MET A 1 -69.43 -21.92 45.51
N SER A 2 -68.53 -22.07 44.52
CA SER A 2 -68.29 -21.05 43.53
C SER A 2 -67.35 -21.63 42.51
N SER A 3 -67.79 -21.65 41.24
CA SER A 3 -67.13 -22.23 40.05
C SER A 3 -65.98 -21.40 39.62
N ILE A 4 -64.82 -22.00 39.53
CA ILE A 4 -63.64 -21.36 38.89
C ILE A 4 -63.63 -21.80 37.47
N LYS A 5 -63.83 -20.87 36.51
CA LYS A 5 -63.71 -21.07 35.06
C LYS A 5 -62.22 -20.93 34.70
N PHE A 6 -61.70 -22.00 34.11
CA PHE A 6 -60.40 -22.02 33.46
C PHE A 6 -60.44 -21.21 32.14
N TYR A 7 -59.65 -20.19 32.03
CA TYR A 7 -59.32 -19.56 30.74
C TYR A 7 -57.91 -19.99 30.33
N LEU A 8 -57.87 -20.90 29.33
CA LEU A 8 -56.66 -21.13 28.57
C LEU A 8 -56.41 -19.89 27.64
N MET A 9 -55.34 -19.17 27.86
CA MET A 9 -54.88 -18.14 26.93
C MET A 9 -53.57 -18.63 26.28
N ASN A 10 -53.67 -19.02 25.03
CA ASN A 10 -52.54 -19.35 24.19
C ASN A 10 -51.68 -18.10 23.96
N ALA A 11 -50.52 -18.06 24.58
CA ALA A 11 -49.49 -17.08 24.25
C ALA A 11 -48.65 -17.66 23.09
N LEU A 12 -48.95 -17.16 21.88
CA LEU A 12 -48.15 -17.40 20.69
C LEU A 12 -46.87 -16.59 20.81
N VAL A 13 -45.77 -17.20 21.23
CA VAL A 13 -44.46 -16.57 21.23
C VAL A 13 -43.94 -16.61 19.79
N VAL A 14 -44.09 -15.49 19.08
CA VAL A 14 -43.42 -15.29 17.75
C VAL A 14 -41.96 -15.00 18.03
N PHE A 15 -41.14 -16.03 17.81
CA PHE A 15 -39.68 -15.91 17.83
C PHE A 15 -39.26 -15.24 16.52
N MET A 16 -39.09 -13.91 16.54
CA MET A 16 -38.47 -13.18 15.43
C MET A 16 -36.99 -13.56 15.38
N ILE A 17 -36.67 -14.51 14.48
CA ILE A 17 -35.29 -14.79 14.08
C ILE A 17 -34.85 -13.60 13.24
N SER A 18 -34.19 -12.62 13.87
CA SER A 18 -33.47 -11.56 13.17
C SER A 18 -32.29 -12.20 12.46
N THR A 19 -32.47 -12.53 11.18
CA THR A 19 -31.38 -12.94 10.30
C THR A 19 -30.49 -11.73 10.07
N CYS A 20 -29.46 -11.58 10.90
CA CYS A 20 -28.37 -10.65 10.67
C CYS A 20 -27.68 -11.15 9.37
N SER A 21 -28.07 -10.57 8.24
CA SER A 21 -27.38 -10.78 6.97
C SER A 21 -25.98 -10.19 7.13
N LEU A 22 -25.00 -11.04 7.39
CA LEU A 22 -23.60 -10.73 7.20
C LEU A 22 -23.40 -10.48 5.71
N THR A 23 -23.56 -9.23 5.29
CA THR A 23 -23.05 -8.78 4.01
C THR A 23 -21.52 -8.87 4.13
N SER A 24 -20.97 -10.02 3.74
CA SER A 24 -19.58 -10.12 3.38
C SER A 24 -19.36 -9.04 2.31
N VAL A 25 -18.62 -8.00 2.67
CA VAL A 25 -18.04 -7.09 1.69
C VAL A 25 -17.09 -7.97 0.88
N LEU A 26 -17.62 -8.53 -0.21
CA LEU A 26 -16.81 -9.16 -1.24
C LEU A 26 -15.84 -8.07 -1.67
N ALA A 27 -14.56 -8.23 -1.34
CA ALA A 27 -13.51 -7.46 -1.96
C ALA A 27 -13.77 -7.61 -3.47
N ASP A 28 -14.02 -6.49 -4.15
CA ASP A 28 -14.39 -6.49 -5.56
C ASP A 28 -13.20 -7.01 -6.35
N GLU A 29 -13.22 -8.33 -6.65
CA GLU A 29 -12.15 -9.05 -7.36
C GLU A 29 -11.89 -8.47 -8.77
N ASN A 30 -12.69 -7.50 -9.17
CA ASN A 30 -12.73 -7.00 -10.54
C ASN A 30 -12.30 -5.54 -10.71
N ILE A 31 -11.76 -4.89 -9.65
CA ILE A 31 -11.21 -3.54 -9.80
C ILE A 31 -10.02 -3.60 -10.77
N PRO A 32 -10.06 -2.90 -11.93
CA PRO A 32 -8.99 -2.96 -12.91
C PRO A 32 -7.72 -2.22 -12.41
N PRO A 33 -6.54 -2.54 -12.98
CA PRO A 33 -5.26 -2.04 -12.47
C PRO A 33 -5.13 -0.51 -12.50
N GLU A 34 -5.72 0.16 -13.48
CA GLU A 34 -5.74 1.63 -13.56
C GLU A 34 -6.51 2.26 -12.39
N VAL A 35 -7.57 1.64 -11.92
CA VAL A 35 -8.34 2.14 -10.78
C VAL A 35 -7.54 1.97 -9.48
N VAL A 36 -6.81 0.87 -9.31
CA VAL A 36 -5.90 0.70 -8.15
C VAL A 36 -4.85 1.81 -8.12
N VAL A 37 -4.27 2.13 -9.29
CA VAL A 37 -3.27 3.20 -9.43
C VAL A 37 -3.90 4.57 -9.17
N THR A 38 -5.07 4.86 -9.73
CA THR A 38 -5.77 6.13 -9.52
C THR A 38 -6.12 6.33 -8.04
N ASN A 39 -6.66 5.30 -7.37
CA ASN A 39 -6.98 5.37 -5.95
C ASN A 39 -5.72 5.66 -5.09
N PHE A 40 -4.58 5.05 -5.42
CA PHE A 40 -3.31 5.38 -4.78
C PHE A 40 -2.90 6.83 -5.02
N GLN A 41 -2.97 7.31 -6.27
CA GLN A 41 -2.61 8.68 -6.65
C GLN A 41 -3.52 9.73 -6.00
N ASP A 42 -4.83 9.47 -5.94
CA ASP A 42 -5.79 10.34 -5.26
C ASP A 42 -5.52 10.41 -3.76
N GLY A 43 -5.24 9.27 -3.14
CA GLY A 43 -4.84 9.20 -1.74
C GLY A 43 -3.57 10.00 -1.46
N LEU A 44 -2.56 9.89 -2.33
CA LEU A 44 -1.32 10.65 -2.26
C LEU A 44 -1.58 12.16 -2.39
N LEU A 45 -2.33 12.58 -3.41
CA LEU A 45 -2.70 14.00 -3.61
C LEU A 45 -3.51 14.56 -2.42
N ASN A 46 -4.42 13.78 -1.85
CA ASN A 46 -5.20 14.18 -0.68
C ASN A 46 -4.30 14.42 0.55
N ILE A 47 -3.26 13.59 0.72
CA ILE A 47 -2.29 13.81 1.80
C ILE A 47 -1.45 15.06 1.52
N MET A 48 -0.99 15.28 0.28
CA MET A 48 -0.24 16.48 -0.12
C MET A 48 -1.05 17.76 0.10
N LYS A 49 -2.36 17.73 -0.16
CA LYS A 49 -3.29 18.86 0.06
C LYS A 49 -3.64 19.08 1.52
N SER A 50 -3.26 18.18 2.42
CA SER A 50 -3.50 18.35 3.86
C SER A 50 -2.73 19.56 4.42
N PRO A 51 -3.15 20.12 5.56
CA PRO A 51 -2.46 21.27 6.17
C PRO A 51 -0.96 21.02 6.33
N LYS A 52 -0.14 22.04 6.03
CA LYS A 52 1.33 21.97 6.18
C LYS A 52 1.79 21.72 7.63
N THR A 53 0.87 21.86 8.59
CA THR A 53 1.11 21.56 10.01
C THR A 53 1.16 20.07 10.34
N LEU A 54 0.79 19.17 9.37
CA LEU A 54 0.91 17.73 9.60
C LEU A 54 2.37 17.34 9.76
N THR A 55 2.66 16.67 10.87
CA THR A 55 3.97 16.06 11.11
C THR A 55 4.20 14.87 10.15
N THR A 56 5.46 14.51 9.95
CA THR A 56 5.82 13.28 9.18
C THR A 56 5.12 12.05 9.75
N GLN A 57 5.02 11.94 11.08
CA GLN A 57 4.30 10.85 11.76
C GLN A 57 2.80 10.82 11.39
N GLN A 58 2.15 11.96 11.31
CA GLN A 58 0.73 12.05 10.94
C GLN A 58 0.53 11.70 9.46
N ARG A 59 1.44 12.14 8.58
CA ARG A 59 1.42 11.73 7.16
C ARG A 59 1.65 10.23 7.01
N TYR A 60 2.61 9.65 7.74
CA TYR A 60 2.86 8.22 7.78
C TYR A 60 1.58 7.42 8.06
N LYS A 61 0.85 7.77 9.13
CA LYS A 61 -0.42 7.12 9.50
C LYS A 61 -1.48 7.22 8.41
N LYS A 62 -1.50 8.31 7.63
CA LYS A 62 -2.43 8.48 6.51
C LYS A 62 -2.00 7.65 5.28
N PHE A 63 -0.69 7.53 5.01
CA PHE A 63 -0.17 6.71 3.92
C PHE A 63 -0.32 5.21 4.15
N GLU A 64 -0.21 4.78 5.40
CA GLU A 64 -0.18 3.37 5.78
C GLU A 64 -1.33 2.54 5.16
N PRO A 65 -2.62 2.86 5.38
CA PRO A 65 -3.72 2.10 4.79
C PRO A 65 -3.76 2.18 3.26
N ILE A 66 -3.35 3.30 2.66
CA ILE A 66 -3.36 3.49 1.21
C ILE A 66 -2.34 2.56 0.56
N LEU A 67 -1.13 2.47 1.11
CA LEU A 67 -0.09 1.61 0.57
C LEU A 67 -0.42 0.12 0.77
N ASP A 68 -1.00 -0.25 1.90
CA ASP A 68 -1.36 -1.64 2.19
C ASP A 68 -2.37 -2.22 1.20
N VAL A 69 -3.32 -1.40 0.74
CA VAL A 69 -4.32 -1.84 -0.25
C VAL A 69 -3.84 -1.70 -1.69
N SER A 70 -2.84 -0.84 -1.95
CA SER A 70 -2.36 -0.58 -3.32
C SER A 70 -1.15 -1.42 -3.71
N PHE A 71 -0.23 -1.70 -2.77
CA PHE A 71 1.05 -2.34 -3.04
C PHE A 71 1.12 -3.78 -2.53
N HIS A 72 1.87 -4.62 -3.23
CA HIS A 72 2.15 -5.99 -2.78
C HIS A 72 3.57 -6.10 -2.21
N PHE A 73 3.76 -5.59 -1.00
CA PHE A 73 5.06 -5.58 -0.31
C PHE A 73 5.77 -6.94 -0.26
N PRO A 74 5.09 -8.09 -0.01
CA PRO A 74 5.76 -9.38 0.01
C PRO A 74 6.52 -9.71 -1.28
N LEU A 75 5.91 -9.43 -2.46
CA LEU A 75 6.57 -9.67 -3.73
C LEU A 75 7.67 -8.64 -3.98
N MET A 76 7.45 -7.37 -3.63
CA MET A 76 8.44 -6.30 -3.81
C MET A 76 9.72 -6.61 -3.03
N VAL A 77 9.61 -6.99 -1.77
CA VAL A 77 10.76 -7.37 -0.94
C VAL A 77 11.48 -8.58 -1.51
N ARG A 78 10.73 -9.62 -1.90
CA ARG A 78 11.33 -10.81 -2.53
C ARG A 78 12.16 -10.47 -3.76
N ILE A 79 11.68 -9.54 -4.60
CA ILE A 79 12.42 -9.07 -5.77
C ILE A 79 13.65 -8.26 -5.34
N ALA A 80 13.51 -7.35 -4.38
CA ALA A 80 14.58 -6.47 -3.93
C ALA A 80 15.76 -7.23 -3.28
N VAL A 81 15.48 -8.29 -2.50
CA VAL A 81 16.54 -9.09 -1.83
C VAL A 81 17.06 -10.24 -2.70
N GLY A 82 16.36 -10.60 -3.78
CA GLY A 82 16.79 -11.60 -4.76
C GLY A 82 17.00 -13.00 -4.15
N SER A 83 18.15 -13.63 -4.43
CA SER A 83 18.47 -14.99 -3.98
C SER A 83 18.51 -15.15 -2.46
N TYR A 84 18.78 -14.08 -1.71
CA TYR A 84 18.80 -14.13 -0.23
C TYR A 84 17.44 -14.47 0.37
N TRP A 85 16.33 -14.21 -0.38
CA TRP A 85 15.00 -14.64 0.07
C TRP A 85 14.88 -16.14 0.25
N GLY A 86 15.41 -16.92 -0.71
CA GLY A 86 15.31 -18.38 -0.69
C GLY A 86 16.02 -19.04 0.48
N VAL A 87 17.17 -18.49 0.87
CA VAL A 87 18.04 -19.06 1.92
C VAL A 87 17.70 -18.52 3.33
N SER A 88 16.79 -17.58 3.46
CA SER A 88 16.41 -17.00 4.75
C SER A 88 15.25 -17.74 5.37
N GLY A 89 15.26 -17.88 6.70
CA GLY A 89 14.14 -18.43 7.48
C GLY A 89 12.92 -17.50 7.47
N GLU A 90 11.76 -18.05 7.81
CA GLU A 90 10.48 -17.34 7.80
C GLU A 90 10.50 -16.08 8.68
N GLU A 91 11.09 -16.17 9.87
CA GLU A 91 11.19 -15.04 10.79
C GLU A 91 11.92 -13.83 10.16
N LEU A 92 13.06 -14.09 9.50
CA LEU A 92 13.81 -13.03 8.82
C LEU A 92 13.05 -12.46 7.62
N ARG A 93 12.31 -13.31 6.88
CA ARG A 93 11.43 -12.84 5.79
C ARG A 93 10.35 -11.92 6.31
N LEU A 94 9.69 -12.26 7.41
CA LEU A 94 8.68 -11.41 8.03
C LEU A 94 9.25 -10.08 8.53
N LYS A 95 10.44 -10.12 9.18
CA LYS A 95 11.11 -8.92 9.68
C LYS A 95 11.51 -7.99 8.54
N VAL A 96 12.20 -8.47 7.50
CA VAL A 96 12.61 -7.61 6.38
C VAL A 96 11.42 -7.04 5.63
N MET A 97 10.33 -7.77 5.52
CA MET A 97 9.10 -7.27 4.92
C MET A 97 8.50 -6.11 5.73
N LYS A 98 8.45 -6.22 7.06
CA LYS A 98 7.99 -5.14 7.94
C LYS A 98 8.89 -3.91 7.85
N SER A 99 10.21 -4.08 7.89
CA SER A 99 11.18 -2.99 7.79
C SER A 99 11.13 -2.30 6.42
N PHE A 100 11.02 -3.06 5.33
CA PHE A 100 10.87 -2.51 3.98
C PHE A 100 9.57 -1.71 3.83
N ARG A 101 8.44 -2.27 4.28
CA ARG A 101 7.15 -1.56 4.28
C ARG A 101 7.26 -0.26 5.07
N ARG A 102 7.78 -0.32 6.30
CA ARG A 102 7.96 0.86 7.16
C ARG A 102 8.81 1.93 6.48
N MET A 103 9.96 1.56 5.95
CA MET A 103 10.88 2.47 5.25
C MET A 103 10.18 3.09 4.01
N SER A 104 9.45 2.29 3.21
CA SER A 104 8.73 2.79 2.03
C SER A 104 7.66 3.82 2.39
N ILE A 105 6.86 3.58 3.44
CA ILE A 105 5.85 4.52 3.92
C ILE A 105 6.52 5.78 4.48
N SER A 106 7.60 5.64 5.26
CA SER A 106 8.36 6.78 5.82
C SER A 106 8.93 7.67 4.70
N THR A 107 9.43 7.06 3.62
CA THR A 107 9.93 7.78 2.44
C THR A 107 8.82 8.64 1.82
N LEU A 108 7.63 8.08 1.57
CA LEU A 108 6.52 8.84 1.01
C LEU A 108 6.04 9.94 1.96
N ALA A 109 5.96 9.65 3.26
CA ALA A 109 5.56 10.62 4.28
C ALA A 109 6.52 11.83 4.38
N THR A 110 7.78 11.64 4.00
CA THR A 110 8.80 12.71 3.99
C THR A 110 8.81 13.46 2.65
N LEU A 111 8.70 12.74 1.52
CA LEU A 111 8.77 13.34 0.19
C LEU A 111 7.52 14.14 -0.19
N PHE A 112 6.35 13.71 0.26
CA PHE A 112 5.06 14.31 -0.11
C PHE A 112 4.49 15.14 1.05
N ASP A 113 5.18 16.25 1.35
CA ASP A 113 4.90 17.15 2.48
C ASP A 113 4.18 18.45 2.08
N GLY A 114 3.86 18.63 0.80
CA GLY A 114 3.19 19.82 0.29
C GLY A 114 2.57 19.62 -1.07
N TYR A 115 1.70 20.55 -1.45
CA TYR A 115 0.98 20.57 -2.72
C TYR A 115 1.13 21.94 -3.40
N SER A 116 1.47 21.94 -4.69
CA SER A 116 1.68 23.14 -5.50
C SER A 116 0.84 23.14 -6.79
N GLY A 117 -0.21 22.33 -6.86
CA GLY A 117 -1.09 22.22 -8.03
C GLY A 117 -0.80 21.02 -8.92
N GLU A 118 -0.06 20.04 -8.42
CA GLU A 118 0.22 18.80 -9.14
C GLU A 118 -1.06 17.99 -9.36
N PHE A 119 -1.11 17.24 -10.48
CA PHE A 119 -2.15 16.26 -10.73
C PHE A 119 -1.60 15.10 -11.58
N PHE A 120 -2.26 13.96 -11.49
CA PHE A 120 -1.94 12.81 -12.33
C PHE A 120 -2.88 12.76 -13.54
N GLU A 121 -2.32 12.37 -14.68
CA GLU A 121 -3.05 12.16 -15.92
C GLU A 121 -2.83 10.72 -16.40
N TYR A 122 -3.88 9.92 -16.42
CA TYR A 122 -3.83 8.58 -16.99
C TYR A 122 -3.59 8.63 -18.50
N LYS A 123 -2.73 7.76 -19.01
CA LYS A 123 -2.42 7.66 -20.44
C LYS A 123 -2.92 6.36 -21.06
N LYS A 124 -2.47 5.24 -20.54
CA LYS A 124 -2.80 3.92 -21.09
C LYS A 124 -2.36 2.79 -20.18
N ASN A 125 -2.92 1.61 -20.43
CA ASN A 125 -2.35 0.34 -19.98
C ASN A 125 -1.50 -0.28 -21.10
N THR A 126 -0.41 -0.94 -20.72
CA THR A 126 0.46 -1.70 -21.63
C THR A 126 0.78 -3.06 -21.01
N GLN A 127 0.67 -4.12 -21.81
CA GLN A 127 1.04 -5.46 -21.35
C GLN A 127 2.53 -5.51 -21.04
N GLY A 128 2.88 -6.00 -19.87
CA GLY A 128 4.26 -6.25 -19.45
C GLY A 128 4.59 -7.74 -19.40
N PRO A 129 5.86 -8.10 -19.11
CA PRO A 129 6.27 -9.47 -18.92
C PRO A 129 5.66 -10.10 -17.68
N TYR A 130 5.69 -11.45 -17.61
CA TYR A 130 5.26 -12.21 -16.41
C TYR A 130 3.84 -11.91 -15.92
N LYS A 131 2.90 -11.71 -16.85
CA LYS A 131 1.47 -11.39 -16.56
C LYS A 131 1.32 -10.10 -15.75
N THR A 132 2.16 -9.10 -16.02
CA THR A 132 2.02 -7.75 -15.44
C THR A 132 1.31 -6.81 -16.42
N THR A 133 0.73 -5.75 -15.89
CA THR A 133 0.23 -4.63 -16.67
C THR A 133 0.92 -3.36 -16.20
N LEU A 134 1.44 -2.58 -17.14
CA LEU A 134 1.98 -1.26 -16.86
C LEU A 134 0.87 -0.23 -17.03
N VAL A 135 0.50 0.42 -15.93
CA VAL A 135 -0.39 1.58 -15.93
C VAL A 135 0.47 2.82 -16.09
N VAL A 136 0.38 3.46 -17.25
CA VAL A 136 1.20 4.63 -17.61
C VAL A 136 0.43 5.91 -17.30
N THR A 137 1.05 6.78 -16.51
CA THR A 137 0.51 8.10 -16.13
C THR A 137 1.58 9.17 -16.28
N ASP A 138 1.17 10.43 -16.33
CA ASP A 138 2.04 11.59 -16.15
C ASP A 138 1.68 12.28 -14.83
N LEU A 139 2.69 12.61 -14.02
CA LEU A 139 2.57 13.63 -12.99
C LEU A 139 2.81 14.99 -13.65
N VAL A 140 1.78 15.83 -13.69
CA VAL A 140 1.85 17.18 -14.23
C VAL A 140 2.04 18.16 -13.09
N LYS A 141 3.13 18.92 -13.12
CA LYS A 141 3.43 19.97 -12.15
C LYS A 141 2.73 21.28 -12.49
N SER A 142 2.72 22.23 -11.56
CA SER A 142 2.16 23.58 -11.74
C SER A 142 2.83 24.35 -12.89
N ASP A 143 4.12 24.13 -13.14
CA ASP A 143 4.88 24.71 -14.26
C ASP A 143 4.65 24.00 -15.60
N LYS A 144 3.69 23.06 -15.66
CA LYS A 144 3.36 22.21 -16.82
C LYS A 144 4.41 21.14 -17.15
N THR A 145 5.48 21.03 -16.38
CA THR A 145 6.43 19.91 -16.51
C THR A 145 5.70 18.58 -16.30
N ARG A 146 5.99 17.62 -17.18
CA ARG A 146 5.40 16.28 -17.13
C ARG A 146 6.47 15.25 -16.76
N ILE A 147 6.20 14.47 -15.75
CA ILE A 147 7.03 13.36 -15.32
C ILE A 147 6.25 12.07 -15.58
N LYS A 148 6.73 11.29 -16.55
CA LYS A 148 6.14 9.98 -16.83
C LYS A 148 6.37 9.03 -15.67
N ILE A 149 5.31 8.39 -15.19
CA ILE A 149 5.33 7.36 -14.14
C ILE A 149 4.59 6.15 -14.66
N SER A 150 5.24 4.99 -14.64
CA SER A 150 4.59 3.73 -15.00
C SER A 150 4.55 2.82 -13.77
N TYR A 151 3.35 2.40 -13.39
CA TYR A 151 3.14 1.48 -12.29
C TYR A 151 3.07 0.06 -12.84
N VAL A 152 3.98 -0.80 -12.42
CA VAL A 152 3.92 -2.23 -12.76
C VAL A 152 2.92 -2.88 -11.81
N THR A 153 1.83 -3.36 -12.36
CA THR A 153 0.77 -4.02 -11.59
C THR A 153 0.70 -5.50 -11.91
N ARG A 154 0.25 -6.30 -10.96
CA ARG A 154 0.01 -7.73 -11.11
C ARG A 154 -1.29 -8.12 -10.41
N LYS A 155 -2.03 -9.07 -11.01
CA LYS A 155 -3.24 -9.62 -10.40
C LYS A 155 -2.87 -10.74 -9.42
N PHE A 156 -3.43 -10.67 -8.22
CA PHE A 156 -3.38 -11.66 -7.15
C PHE A 156 -4.80 -12.18 -6.85
N GLU A 157 -4.95 -13.14 -5.97
CA GLU A 157 -6.27 -13.65 -5.54
C GLU A 157 -7.19 -12.55 -5.00
N ASN A 158 -6.61 -11.60 -4.27
CA ASN A 158 -7.33 -10.45 -3.69
C ASN A 158 -7.28 -9.18 -4.57
N GLY A 159 -7.16 -9.33 -5.89
CA GLY A 159 -7.21 -8.25 -6.87
C GLY A 159 -5.83 -7.75 -7.33
N TRP A 160 -5.84 -6.68 -8.11
CA TRP A 160 -4.63 -6.06 -8.63
C TRP A 160 -3.85 -5.31 -7.54
N ARG A 161 -2.51 -5.36 -7.63
CA ARG A 161 -1.59 -4.63 -6.74
C ARG A 161 -0.41 -4.10 -7.54
N ILE A 162 0.11 -2.95 -7.11
CA ILE A 162 1.37 -2.38 -7.61
C ILE A 162 2.52 -3.19 -7.02
N ILE A 163 3.47 -3.56 -7.88
CA ILE A 163 4.67 -4.32 -7.48
C ILE A 163 5.97 -3.59 -7.81
N ASP A 164 5.92 -2.53 -8.62
CA ASP A 164 7.08 -1.67 -8.92
C ASP A 164 6.59 -0.34 -9.48
N VAL A 165 7.43 0.69 -9.39
CA VAL A 165 7.23 2.00 -10.00
C VAL A 165 8.42 2.31 -10.90
N ILE A 166 8.15 2.71 -12.13
CA ILE A 166 9.16 3.10 -13.13
C ILE A 166 9.05 4.60 -13.34
N LEU A 167 10.08 5.34 -12.98
CA LEU A 167 10.14 6.79 -13.10
C LEU A 167 10.84 7.23 -14.39
N GLY A 168 10.43 8.37 -14.95
CA GLY A 168 11.10 9.14 -16.00
C GLY A 168 11.71 8.27 -17.09
N GLY A 169 13.02 8.24 -17.21
CA GLY A 169 13.81 7.52 -18.22
C GLY A 169 13.79 5.99 -18.15
N GLY A 170 12.79 5.36 -17.53
CA GLY A 170 12.67 3.89 -17.48
C GLY A 170 13.35 3.26 -16.25
N ILE A 171 13.59 4.03 -15.20
CA ILE A 171 14.27 3.58 -13.98
C ILE A 171 13.26 2.90 -13.06
N SER A 172 13.41 1.58 -12.85
CA SER A 172 12.65 0.78 -11.89
C SER A 172 13.13 1.04 -10.47
N GLU A 173 12.24 1.46 -9.58
CA GLU A 173 12.55 1.69 -8.17
C GLU A 173 13.02 0.41 -7.47
N LEU A 174 12.44 -0.76 -7.80
CA LEU A 174 12.91 -2.01 -7.24
C LEU A 174 14.32 -2.42 -7.71
N LYS A 175 14.68 -2.11 -8.96
CA LYS A 175 16.06 -2.35 -9.43
C LYS A 175 17.06 -1.44 -8.74
N VAL A 176 16.68 -0.19 -8.50
CA VAL A 176 17.50 0.73 -7.68
C VAL A 176 17.69 0.15 -6.29
N ARG A 177 16.60 -0.24 -5.60
CA ARG A 177 16.67 -0.87 -4.28
C ARG A 177 17.52 -2.14 -4.27
N GLN A 178 17.35 -3.01 -5.26
CA GLN A 178 18.16 -4.22 -5.38
C GLN A 178 19.65 -3.90 -5.51
N SER A 179 20.00 -2.85 -6.25
CA SER A 179 21.40 -2.39 -6.37
C SER A 179 21.92 -1.81 -5.06
N GLU A 180 21.16 -0.97 -4.38
CA GLU A 180 21.50 -0.37 -3.09
C GLU A 180 21.72 -1.43 -2.01
N TYR A 181 20.89 -2.49 -2.00
CA TYR A 181 20.95 -3.54 -0.97
C TYR A 181 22.07 -4.56 -1.21
N ARG A 182 22.65 -4.60 -2.41
CA ARG A 182 23.64 -5.64 -2.80
C ARG A 182 24.80 -5.75 -1.82
N GLN A 183 25.39 -4.64 -1.40
CA GLN A 183 26.57 -4.63 -0.55
C GLN A 183 26.24 -5.12 0.86
N ILE A 184 25.16 -4.62 1.46
CA ILE A 184 24.73 -5.03 2.81
C ILE A 184 24.31 -6.50 2.83
N LEU A 185 23.58 -6.94 1.82
CA LEU A 185 23.15 -8.34 1.69
C LEU A 185 24.35 -9.28 1.56
N LYS A 186 25.40 -8.87 0.82
CA LYS A 186 26.63 -9.66 0.67
C LYS A 186 27.40 -9.78 1.98
N ASN A 187 27.49 -8.71 2.75
CA ASN A 187 28.32 -8.65 3.95
C ASN A 187 27.60 -9.17 5.20
N GLU A 188 26.32 -8.87 5.34
CA GLU A 188 25.57 -9.05 6.60
C GLU A 188 24.25 -9.80 6.41
N GLY A 189 23.93 -10.17 5.16
CA GLY A 189 22.69 -10.87 4.84
C GLY A 189 21.42 -10.04 5.10
N ILE A 190 20.29 -10.73 5.23
CA ILE A 190 18.98 -10.07 5.49
C ILE A 190 18.96 -9.39 6.86
N ALA A 191 19.67 -9.89 7.85
CA ALA A 191 19.72 -9.28 9.17
C ALA A 191 20.32 -7.86 9.12
N GLY A 192 21.44 -7.69 8.41
CA GLY A 192 22.03 -6.37 8.18
C GLY A 192 21.10 -5.44 7.40
N LEU A 193 20.41 -5.96 6.38
CA LEU A 193 19.43 -5.16 5.63
C LEU A 193 18.27 -4.68 6.51
N ILE A 194 17.75 -5.50 7.42
CA ILE A 194 16.72 -5.09 8.39
C ILE A 194 17.20 -3.89 9.19
N GLY A 195 18.42 -3.97 9.76
CA GLY A 195 19.02 -2.85 10.52
C GLY A 195 19.13 -1.56 9.68
N LEU A 196 19.62 -1.68 8.44
CA LEU A 196 19.72 -0.54 7.51
C LEU A 196 18.35 0.10 7.25
N LEU A 197 17.32 -0.70 6.95
CA LEU A 197 15.97 -0.21 6.64
C LEU A 197 15.31 0.46 7.84
N ASP A 198 15.46 -0.13 9.03
CA ASP A 198 14.90 0.43 10.26
C ASP A 198 15.59 1.73 10.66
N ASN A 199 16.91 1.82 10.53
CA ASN A 199 17.67 3.05 10.77
C ASN A 199 17.24 4.16 9.79
N LYS A 200 17.15 3.85 8.50
CA LYS A 200 16.65 4.80 7.49
C LYS A 200 15.23 5.27 7.79
N ALA A 201 14.33 4.37 8.17
CA ALA A 201 12.97 4.74 8.56
C ALA A 201 12.96 5.65 9.79
N ASN A 202 13.81 5.38 10.79
CA ASN A 202 13.94 6.23 11.98
C ASN A 202 14.43 7.63 11.62
N GLU A 203 15.48 7.75 10.81
CA GLU A 203 16.02 9.04 10.33
C GLU A 203 14.93 9.87 9.64
N LEU A 204 14.19 9.26 8.68
CA LEU A 204 13.10 9.91 7.96
C LEU A 204 11.97 10.39 8.89
N MET A 205 11.66 9.59 9.92
CA MET A 205 10.59 9.93 10.88
C MET A 205 11.02 10.99 11.90
N MET A 206 12.32 11.15 12.15
CA MET A 206 12.87 12.20 13.02
C MET A 206 13.06 13.54 12.29
N THR A 207 13.10 13.53 10.97
CA THR A 207 13.21 14.76 10.17
C THR A 207 11.88 15.51 10.30
N THR A 208 11.76 16.31 11.36
CA THR A 208 10.69 17.30 11.47
C THR A 208 10.99 18.36 10.42
N THR A 209 10.09 18.58 9.47
CA THR A 209 10.24 19.63 8.46
C THR A 209 10.27 20.97 9.16
N THR A 210 11.46 21.41 9.52
CA THR A 210 11.73 22.81 9.90
C THR A 210 11.92 23.57 8.59
N LYS A 211 10.86 24.13 8.06
CA LYS A 211 10.87 25.15 7.01
C LYS A 211 9.95 26.27 7.41
#